data_4eed91f0731fc70d87ca820743a191e0
#
_entry.id   4eed91f0731fc70d87ca820743a191e0
#
_cell.length_a   1.000
_cell.length_b   1.000
_cell.length_c   1.000
_cell.angle_alpha   90.00
_cell.angle_beta   90.00
_cell.angle_gamma   90.00
#
_symmetry.space_group_name_H-M   'P 1'
#
loop_
_entity.id
_entity.type
_entity.pdbx_description
1 polymer ?
#
loop_
_entity_poly.entity_id
_entity_poly.type
_entity_poly.pdbx_seq_one_letter_code
_entity_poly.pdbx_strand_id
1 'polypeptide(L)'
;MNSIKTVVATVMVLTLAGSAALGAGGGWVTDFEAAKASAKADGKYLLVDFTGSDWCGWCIRLKKEVFSQGHFKTEAPKNFILVELDFPRNKKLEPKLSEQNNKLRDKYGVRGYPTIFLMDAEGNVFAKSGYRAGGPEKYIEHLNSLVKGKKAFDKLLAQAAKAKGLEKAKLLDKAISAMPNSVRKSRTDLVKQIVDLDKGNKGGLKTKYEFLAAMDELDEIRPPRTREPAKIKAFGAECLAKVVAIEKKYPVTGRDKQKLLSTKAMFTFYSGDLPGAKKVLEEAIAIDDKSEIAKGMKRSLAFVNSRLSGGKPKGKN
;
A
#
# COMPACT_ATOMS: atom_id res chain seq x y z
N MET A 1 -72.85 5.88 -24.78
CA MET A 1 -71.75 5.88 -25.78
C MET A 1 -70.70 6.88 -25.30
N ASN A 2 -69.72 6.43 -24.47
CA ASN A 2 -68.63 7.26 -23.95
C ASN A 2 -67.33 6.70 -24.44
N SER A 3 -66.65 7.41 -25.34
CA SER A 3 -65.35 7.09 -25.88
C SER A 3 -64.26 7.50 -24.86
N ILE A 4 -63.52 6.53 -24.33
CA ILE A 4 -62.34 6.74 -23.54
C ILE A 4 -61.15 6.97 -24.48
N LYS A 5 -60.58 8.18 -24.49
CA LYS A 5 -59.37 8.51 -25.21
C LYS A 5 -58.17 8.11 -24.34
N THR A 6 -57.46 7.05 -24.76
CA THR A 6 -56.19 6.63 -24.16
C THR A 6 -55.08 7.59 -24.62
N VAL A 7 -54.52 8.36 -23.68
CA VAL A 7 -53.30 9.17 -23.91
C VAL A 7 -52.09 8.30 -23.62
N VAL A 8 -51.37 7.92 -24.66
CA VAL A 8 -50.07 7.24 -24.55
C VAL A 8 -49.01 8.32 -24.33
N ALA A 9 -48.50 8.43 -23.12
CA ALA A 9 -47.35 9.29 -22.80
C ALA A 9 -46.06 8.57 -23.19
N THR A 10 -45.45 8.99 -24.29
CA THR A 10 -44.11 8.53 -24.71
C THR A 10 -43.06 9.18 -23.81
N VAL A 11 -42.51 8.40 -22.88
CA VAL A 11 -41.34 8.84 -22.06
C VAL A 11 -40.11 8.74 -22.95
N MET A 12 -39.64 9.89 -23.42
CA MET A 12 -38.38 10.03 -24.16
C MET A 12 -37.23 10.02 -23.14
N VAL A 13 -36.61 8.85 -22.97
CA VAL A 13 -35.37 8.72 -22.17
C VAL A 13 -34.24 9.35 -22.97
N LEU A 14 -33.85 10.59 -22.60
CA LEU A 14 -32.62 11.22 -23.10
C LEU A 14 -31.45 10.51 -22.44
N THR A 15 -30.81 9.58 -23.13
CA THR A 15 -29.49 9.07 -22.79
C THR A 15 -28.46 10.15 -23.11
N LEU A 16 -28.04 10.91 -22.10
CA LEU A 16 -26.81 11.71 -22.20
C LEU A 16 -25.62 10.74 -22.24
N ALA A 17 -25.27 10.33 -23.48
CA ALA A 17 -23.94 9.72 -23.71
C ALA A 17 -22.88 10.81 -23.55
N GLY A 18 -22.41 11.01 -22.34
CA GLY A 18 -21.22 11.80 -22.04
C GLY A 18 -20.02 11.12 -22.70
N SER A 19 -19.60 11.60 -23.87
CA SER A 19 -18.34 11.18 -24.48
C SER A 19 -17.20 11.56 -23.54
N ALA A 20 -16.71 10.59 -22.75
CA ALA A 20 -15.46 10.75 -22.03
C ALA A 20 -14.36 11.05 -23.06
N ALA A 21 -13.74 12.20 -22.97
CA ALA A 21 -12.61 12.56 -23.81
C ALA A 21 -11.50 11.52 -23.60
N LEU A 22 -11.36 10.59 -24.55
CA LEU A 22 -10.23 9.66 -24.61
C LEU A 22 -8.99 10.50 -24.85
N GLY A 23 -8.16 10.66 -23.82
CA GLY A 23 -6.91 11.38 -23.90
C GLY A 23 -6.00 10.81 -24.99
N ALA A 24 -5.39 11.67 -25.78
CA ALA A 24 -4.46 11.32 -26.84
C ALA A 24 -3.26 10.56 -26.24
N GLY A 25 -3.19 9.25 -26.47
CA GLY A 25 -2.01 8.44 -26.14
C GLY A 25 -2.27 7.22 -25.25
N GLY A 26 -2.89 6.19 -25.80
CA GLY A 26 -2.85 4.85 -25.18
C GLY A 26 -3.93 4.53 -24.13
N GLY A 27 -5.11 5.17 -24.19
CA GLY A 27 -6.27 4.84 -23.36
C GLY A 27 -6.27 5.47 -21.95
N TRP A 28 -5.33 6.39 -21.64
CA TRP A 28 -5.29 7.14 -20.38
C TRP A 28 -6.25 8.34 -20.46
N VAL A 29 -7.05 8.50 -19.41
CA VAL A 29 -7.95 9.64 -19.25
C VAL A 29 -7.40 10.59 -18.18
N THR A 30 -7.82 11.86 -18.23
CA THR A 30 -7.33 12.89 -17.28
C THR A 30 -8.42 13.40 -16.33
N ASP A 31 -9.69 13.20 -16.68
CA ASP A 31 -10.83 13.55 -15.82
C ASP A 31 -11.13 12.41 -14.84
N PHE A 32 -10.90 12.68 -13.56
CA PHE A 32 -11.03 11.67 -12.51
C PHE A 32 -12.48 11.29 -12.24
N GLU A 33 -13.42 12.23 -12.29
CA GLU A 33 -14.82 11.93 -12.03
C GLU A 33 -15.47 11.18 -13.21
N ALA A 34 -15.11 11.54 -14.45
CA ALA A 34 -15.52 10.78 -15.63
C ALA A 34 -14.94 9.36 -15.62
N ALA A 35 -13.68 9.20 -15.16
CA ALA A 35 -13.06 7.87 -15.00
C ALA A 35 -13.80 7.01 -13.97
N LYS A 36 -14.24 7.58 -12.85
CA LYS A 36 -15.05 6.87 -11.84
C LYS A 36 -16.38 6.40 -12.40
N ALA A 37 -17.07 7.27 -13.16
CA ALA A 37 -18.32 6.93 -13.83
C ALA A 37 -18.13 5.75 -14.80
N SER A 38 -17.07 5.80 -15.62
CA SER A 38 -16.71 4.72 -16.54
C SER A 38 -16.36 3.42 -15.80
N ALA A 39 -15.56 3.52 -14.72
CA ALA A 39 -15.20 2.35 -13.92
C ALA A 39 -16.43 1.67 -13.30
N LYS A 40 -17.40 2.47 -12.84
CA LYS A 40 -18.67 1.96 -12.31
C LYS A 40 -19.53 1.29 -13.38
N ALA A 41 -19.64 1.89 -14.56
CA ALA A 41 -20.40 1.35 -15.67
C ALA A 41 -19.82 0.03 -16.21
N ASP A 42 -18.47 -0.04 -16.29
CA ASP A 42 -17.75 -1.21 -16.83
C ASP A 42 -17.46 -2.29 -15.77
N GLY A 43 -17.74 -2.06 -14.47
CA GLY A 43 -17.37 -2.96 -13.39
C GLY A 43 -15.85 -3.10 -13.22
N LYS A 44 -15.08 -2.05 -13.56
CA LYS A 44 -13.62 -2.01 -13.50
C LYS A 44 -13.13 -1.22 -12.29
N TYR A 45 -11.84 -1.35 -12.02
CA TYR A 45 -11.10 -0.53 -11.07
C TYR A 45 -10.47 0.68 -11.77
N LEU A 46 -9.96 1.62 -10.98
CA LEU A 46 -9.11 2.71 -11.46
C LEU A 46 -7.64 2.37 -11.23
N LEU A 47 -6.80 2.61 -12.23
CA LEU A 47 -5.35 2.69 -12.09
C LEU A 47 -4.96 4.15 -12.25
N VAL A 48 -4.63 4.82 -11.15
CA VAL A 48 -4.39 6.27 -11.11
C VAL A 48 -2.90 6.53 -10.96
N ASP A 49 -2.28 7.12 -12.00
CA ASP A 49 -0.87 7.50 -12.02
C ASP A 49 -0.73 8.99 -11.69
N PHE A 50 -0.20 9.26 -10.49
CA PHE A 50 0.30 10.59 -10.14
C PHE A 50 1.73 10.69 -10.66
N THR A 51 1.96 11.52 -11.67
CA THR A 51 3.21 11.54 -12.44
C THR A 51 3.77 12.94 -12.64
N GLY A 52 5.04 13.04 -12.93
CA GLY A 52 5.71 14.27 -13.42
C GLY A 52 6.33 13.97 -14.78
N SER A 53 5.50 14.07 -15.83
CA SER A 53 5.79 13.50 -17.15
C SER A 53 7.04 14.03 -17.84
N ASP A 54 7.48 15.24 -17.49
CA ASP A 54 8.57 15.96 -18.17
C ASP A 54 9.82 16.20 -17.29
N TRP A 55 9.80 15.77 -16.02
CA TRP A 55 10.93 15.98 -15.10
C TRP A 55 11.23 14.82 -14.17
N CYS A 56 10.26 13.93 -13.89
CA CYS A 56 10.44 12.84 -12.97
C CYS A 56 11.08 11.64 -13.67
N GLY A 57 12.37 11.40 -13.47
CA GLY A 57 13.11 10.32 -14.14
C GLY A 57 12.49 8.93 -13.94
N TRP A 58 11.98 8.61 -12.74
CA TRP A 58 11.30 7.34 -12.46
C TRP A 58 9.93 7.23 -13.14
N CYS A 59 9.21 8.34 -13.34
CA CYS A 59 7.95 8.38 -14.06
C CYS A 59 8.18 8.14 -15.55
N ILE A 60 9.17 8.82 -16.14
CA ILE A 60 9.58 8.65 -17.55
C ILE A 60 10.00 7.19 -17.77
N ARG A 61 10.76 6.62 -16.84
CA ARG A 61 11.19 5.24 -16.91
C ARG A 61 10.03 4.26 -16.84
N LEU A 62 9.07 4.46 -15.91
CA LEU A 62 7.86 3.65 -15.78
C LEU A 62 7.02 3.70 -17.05
N LYS A 63 6.83 4.91 -17.60
CA LYS A 63 6.12 5.08 -18.88
C LYS A 63 6.80 4.31 -20.02
N LYS A 64 8.14 4.46 -20.14
CA LYS A 64 8.91 3.80 -21.20
C LYS A 64 8.92 2.28 -21.06
N GLU A 65 9.23 1.77 -19.87
CA GLU A 65 9.46 0.33 -19.65
C GLU A 65 8.17 -0.48 -19.46
N VAL A 66 7.06 0.18 -19.08
CA VAL A 66 5.80 -0.51 -18.76
C VAL A 66 4.61 0.07 -19.53
N PHE A 67 4.20 1.32 -19.26
CA PHE A 67 2.92 1.83 -19.72
C PHE A 67 2.81 2.03 -21.24
N SER A 68 3.93 2.29 -21.92
CA SER A 68 3.99 2.41 -23.38
C SER A 68 4.08 1.08 -24.10
N GLN A 69 4.30 -0.02 -23.38
CA GLN A 69 4.49 -1.34 -23.98
C GLN A 69 3.17 -1.97 -24.41
N GLY A 70 3.19 -2.73 -25.52
CA GLY A 70 2.00 -3.35 -26.10
C GLY A 70 1.26 -4.26 -25.12
N HIS A 71 1.98 -5.10 -24.38
CA HIS A 71 1.40 -5.99 -23.37
C HIS A 71 0.62 -5.23 -22.31
N PHE A 72 1.17 -4.13 -21.76
CA PHE A 72 0.45 -3.31 -20.78
C PHE A 72 -0.80 -2.66 -21.38
N LYS A 73 -0.69 -2.09 -22.60
CA LYS A 73 -1.81 -1.45 -23.30
C LYS A 73 -2.97 -2.40 -23.59
N THR A 74 -2.68 -3.68 -23.76
CA THR A 74 -3.67 -4.73 -24.02
C THR A 74 -4.28 -5.28 -22.73
N GLU A 75 -3.44 -5.53 -21.70
CA GLU A 75 -3.88 -6.25 -20.50
C GLU A 75 -4.47 -5.34 -19.42
N ALA A 76 -3.88 -4.16 -19.19
CA ALA A 76 -4.33 -3.28 -18.12
C ALA A 76 -5.80 -2.82 -18.28
N PRO A 77 -6.28 -2.42 -19.50
CA PRO A 77 -7.65 -1.97 -19.69
C PRO A 77 -8.71 -3.06 -19.48
N LYS A 78 -8.33 -4.34 -19.43
CA LYS A 78 -9.28 -5.42 -19.10
C LYS A 78 -9.84 -5.29 -17.68
N ASN A 79 -9.04 -4.78 -16.74
CA ASN A 79 -9.41 -4.63 -15.34
C ASN A 79 -9.48 -3.18 -14.86
N PHE A 80 -8.92 -2.23 -15.63
CA PHE A 80 -8.74 -0.86 -15.15
C PHE A 80 -9.18 0.19 -16.18
N ILE A 81 -9.76 1.28 -15.67
CA ILE A 81 -9.75 2.58 -16.34
C ILE A 81 -8.45 3.26 -15.93
N LEU A 82 -7.64 3.67 -16.91
CA LEU A 82 -6.31 4.26 -16.69
C LEU A 82 -6.44 5.78 -16.56
N VAL A 83 -5.98 6.35 -15.44
CA VAL A 83 -6.08 7.78 -15.14
C VAL A 83 -4.69 8.37 -14.96
N GLU A 84 -4.32 9.37 -15.77
CA GLU A 84 -3.06 10.11 -15.64
C GLU A 84 -3.32 11.47 -14.98
N LEU A 85 -2.77 11.68 -13.78
CA LEU A 85 -2.76 12.95 -13.07
C LEU A 85 -1.35 13.53 -13.13
N ASP A 86 -1.09 14.33 -14.18
CA ASP A 86 0.24 14.86 -14.46
C ASP A 86 0.51 16.18 -13.68
N PHE A 87 1.76 16.34 -13.26
CA PHE A 87 2.29 17.53 -12.57
C PHE A 87 3.54 18.01 -13.31
N PRO A 88 3.39 18.55 -14.53
CA PRO A 88 4.53 18.96 -15.36
C PRO A 88 5.19 20.22 -14.83
N ARG A 89 6.45 20.46 -15.22
CA ARG A 89 7.22 21.66 -14.92
C ARG A 89 7.45 22.53 -16.16
N ASN A 90 7.61 21.89 -17.32
CA ASN A 90 8.00 22.58 -18.56
C ASN A 90 6.80 22.83 -19.48
N LYS A 91 5.61 22.33 -19.16
CA LYS A 91 4.35 22.61 -19.87
C LYS A 91 3.29 23.06 -18.90
N LYS A 92 2.35 23.88 -19.36
CA LYS A 92 1.17 24.30 -18.58
C LYS A 92 0.03 23.33 -18.82
N LEU A 93 -0.68 22.96 -17.79
CA LEU A 93 -1.97 22.30 -17.87
C LEU A 93 -3.09 23.35 -17.92
N GLU A 94 -4.23 22.94 -18.48
CA GLU A 94 -5.46 23.70 -18.35
C GLU A 94 -5.76 23.98 -16.87
N PRO A 95 -6.20 25.21 -16.49
CA PRO A 95 -6.37 25.59 -15.09
C PRO A 95 -7.27 24.60 -14.30
N LYS A 96 -8.39 24.20 -14.90
CA LYS A 96 -9.33 23.24 -14.29
C LYS A 96 -8.68 21.89 -14.02
N LEU A 97 -7.86 21.37 -14.94
CA LEU A 97 -7.15 20.11 -14.78
C LEU A 97 -6.04 20.22 -13.72
N SER A 98 -5.30 21.32 -13.71
CA SER A 98 -4.30 21.60 -12.69
C SER A 98 -4.92 21.66 -11.29
N GLU A 99 -6.06 22.33 -11.14
CA GLU A 99 -6.80 22.41 -9.89
C GLU A 99 -7.28 21.02 -9.41
N GLN A 100 -7.88 20.22 -10.32
CA GLN A 100 -8.28 18.85 -10.04
C GLN A 100 -7.09 18.03 -9.51
N ASN A 101 -5.97 18.05 -10.24
CA ASN A 101 -4.81 17.23 -9.91
C ASN A 101 -4.24 17.63 -8.54
N ASN A 102 -4.15 18.93 -8.23
CA ASN A 102 -3.69 19.41 -6.94
C ASN A 102 -4.63 18.96 -5.79
N LYS A 103 -5.95 19.13 -5.97
CA LYS A 103 -6.94 18.66 -4.97
C LYS A 103 -6.81 17.16 -4.71
N LEU A 104 -6.65 16.34 -5.76
CA LEU A 104 -6.50 14.90 -5.63
C LEU A 104 -5.15 14.52 -4.99
N ARG A 105 -4.05 15.20 -5.35
CA ARG A 105 -2.74 15.02 -4.70
C ARG A 105 -2.85 15.21 -3.18
N ASP A 106 -3.50 16.31 -2.78
CA ASP A 106 -3.62 16.69 -1.37
C ASP A 106 -4.59 15.73 -0.64
N LYS A 107 -5.74 15.42 -1.25
CA LYS A 107 -6.71 14.45 -0.72
C LYS A 107 -6.09 13.08 -0.43
N TYR A 108 -5.26 12.58 -1.35
CA TYR A 108 -4.64 11.26 -1.22
C TYR A 108 -3.24 11.30 -0.59
N GLY A 109 -2.77 12.44 -0.13
CA GLY A 109 -1.48 12.60 0.56
C GLY A 109 -0.28 12.19 -0.28
N VAL A 110 -0.28 12.48 -1.58
CA VAL A 110 0.81 12.13 -2.50
C VAL A 110 2.00 13.06 -2.27
N ARG A 111 3.15 12.48 -1.85
CA ARG A 111 4.37 13.23 -1.52
C ARG A 111 5.54 12.95 -2.45
N GLY A 112 5.35 12.12 -3.47
CA GLY A 112 6.42 11.75 -4.41
C GLY A 112 5.88 11.06 -5.65
N TYR A 113 6.71 10.98 -6.69
CA TYR A 113 6.34 10.47 -8.01
C TYR A 113 7.33 9.40 -8.49
N PRO A 114 6.88 8.38 -9.25
CA PRO A 114 5.48 8.10 -9.52
C PRO A 114 4.78 7.54 -8.27
N THR A 115 3.52 7.89 -8.07
CA THR A 115 2.63 7.19 -7.13
C THR A 115 1.47 6.62 -7.91
N ILE A 116 1.33 5.30 -7.85
CA ILE A 116 0.25 4.57 -8.53
C ILE A 116 -0.74 4.10 -7.48
N PHE A 117 -1.99 4.54 -7.59
CA PHE A 117 -3.07 4.01 -6.76
C PHE A 117 -3.97 3.08 -7.57
N LEU A 118 -4.36 1.96 -6.94
CA LEU A 118 -5.47 1.15 -7.39
C LEU A 118 -6.67 1.51 -6.53
N MET A 119 -7.78 1.91 -7.18
CA MET A 119 -8.99 2.36 -6.50
C MET A 119 -10.22 1.62 -7.00
N ASP A 120 -11.26 1.55 -6.16
CA ASP A 120 -12.59 1.16 -6.62
C ASP A 120 -13.25 2.29 -7.43
N ALA A 121 -14.43 2.05 -7.96
CA ALA A 121 -15.17 3.03 -8.77
C ALA A 121 -15.64 4.26 -7.96
N GLU A 122 -15.68 4.16 -6.65
CA GLU A 122 -15.97 5.26 -5.72
C GLU A 122 -14.74 6.13 -5.43
N GLY A 123 -13.52 5.69 -5.84
CA GLY A 123 -12.26 6.37 -5.59
C GLY A 123 -11.60 5.99 -4.27
N ASN A 124 -12.03 4.91 -3.63
CA ASN A 124 -11.36 4.41 -2.42
C ASN A 124 -10.11 3.63 -2.80
N VAL A 125 -8.97 4.04 -2.25
CA VAL A 125 -7.67 3.37 -2.49
C VAL A 125 -7.66 2.01 -1.81
N PHE A 126 -7.42 0.94 -2.57
CA PHE A 126 -7.21 -0.39 -2.02
C PHE A 126 -5.78 -0.91 -2.17
N ALA A 127 -4.96 -0.26 -3.01
CA ALA A 127 -3.53 -0.57 -3.08
C ALA A 127 -2.73 0.64 -3.57
N LYS A 128 -1.45 0.67 -3.18
CA LYS A 128 -0.46 1.65 -3.63
C LYS A 128 0.72 0.92 -4.28
N SER A 129 1.19 1.45 -5.39
CA SER A 129 2.36 0.98 -6.12
C SER A 129 3.22 2.16 -6.58
N GLY A 130 4.19 1.89 -7.44
CA GLY A 130 5.07 2.86 -8.05
C GLY A 130 5.91 2.17 -9.11
N TYR A 131 7.10 2.68 -9.44
CA TYR A 131 8.00 2.01 -10.35
C TYR A 131 8.43 0.63 -9.80
N ARG A 132 8.36 -0.37 -10.67
CA ARG A 132 8.85 -1.74 -10.41
C ARG A 132 9.62 -2.22 -11.64
N ALA A 133 10.84 -2.70 -11.42
CA ALA A 133 11.62 -3.32 -12.48
C ALA A 133 11.02 -4.67 -12.94
N GLY A 134 11.22 -5.04 -14.20
CA GLY A 134 10.84 -6.34 -14.73
C GLY A 134 9.88 -6.30 -15.90
N GLY A 135 9.60 -5.11 -16.43
CA GLY A 135 8.79 -4.93 -17.65
C GLY A 135 7.28 -5.04 -17.44
N PRO A 136 6.52 -4.99 -18.53
CA PRO A 136 5.05 -4.92 -18.47
C PRO A 136 4.41 -6.21 -17.97
N GLU A 137 4.97 -7.39 -18.27
CA GLU A 137 4.44 -8.68 -17.84
C GLU A 137 4.42 -8.78 -16.32
N LYS A 138 5.58 -8.56 -15.67
CA LYS A 138 5.69 -8.60 -14.20
C LYS A 138 4.88 -7.49 -13.54
N TYR A 139 4.71 -6.37 -14.22
CA TYR A 139 3.88 -5.28 -13.71
C TYR A 139 2.39 -5.65 -13.73
N ILE A 140 1.90 -6.26 -14.80
CA ILE A 140 0.53 -6.78 -14.91
C ILE A 140 0.28 -7.90 -13.89
N GLU A 141 1.21 -8.85 -13.72
CA GLU A 141 1.12 -9.87 -12.66
C GLU A 141 0.98 -9.24 -11.27
N HIS A 142 1.78 -8.20 -10.99
CA HIS A 142 1.68 -7.45 -9.73
C HIS A 142 0.31 -6.78 -9.56
N LEU A 143 -0.20 -6.08 -10.58
CA LEU A 143 -1.53 -5.45 -10.53
C LEU A 143 -2.63 -6.49 -10.30
N ASN A 144 -2.58 -7.61 -11.02
CA ASN A 144 -3.55 -8.70 -10.88
C ASN A 144 -3.51 -9.33 -9.48
N SER A 145 -2.34 -9.43 -8.85
CA SER A 145 -2.23 -9.91 -7.47
C SER A 145 -2.92 -8.97 -6.47
N LEU A 146 -2.81 -7.65 -6.68
CA LEU A 146 -3.49 -6.65 -5.86
C LEU A 146 -5.02 -6.70 -6.03
N VAL A 147 -5.49 -6.87 -7.27
CA VAL A 147 -6.94 -7.05 -7.56
C VAL A 147 -7.47 -8.34 -6.92
N LYS A 148 -6.70 -9.43 -6.97
CA LYS A 148 -7.06 -10.68 -6.30
C LYS A 148 -7.21 -10.48 -4.79
N GLY A 149 -6.29 -9.73 -4.17
CA GLY A 149 -6.39 -9.34 -2.76
C GLY A 149 -7.67 -8.56 -2.46
N LYS A 150 -8.00 -7.55 -3.30
CA LYS A 150 -9.24 -6.76 -3.15
C LYS A 150 -10.50 -7.62 -3.25
N LYS A 151 -10.59 -8.50 -4.25
CA LYS A 151 -11.72 -9.42 -4.40
C LYS A 151 -11.87 -10.37 -3.18
N ALA A 152 -10.76 -10.86 -2.65
CA ALA A 152 -10.78 -11.69 -1.44
C ALA A 152 -11.25 -10.89 -0.21
N PHE A 153 -10.77 -9.64 -0.07
CA PHE A 153 -11.21 -8.72 0.97
C PHE A 153 -12.72 -8.49 0.92
N ASP A 154 -13.27 -8.14 -0.24
CA ASP A 154 -14.71 -7.86 -0.40
C ASP A 154 -15.56 -9.08 -0.09
N LYS A 155 -15.15 -10.27 -0.56
CA LYS A 155 -15.81 -11.54 -0.25
C LYS A 155 -15.85 -11.79 1.26
N LEU A 156 -14.73 -11.57 1.96
CA LEU A 156 -14.64 -11.76 3.40
C LEU A 156 -15.46 -10.74 4.18
N LEU A 157 -15.52 -9.47 3.72
CA LEU A 157 -16.41 -8.47 4.31
C LEU A 157 -17.88 -8.86 4.16
N ALA A 158 -18.29 -9.35 3.00
CA ALA A 158 -19.66 -9.83 2.77
C ALA A 158 -20.02 -11.02 3.67
N GLN A 159 -19.07 -11.92 3.93
CA GLN A 159 -19.24 -13.02 4.90
C GLN A 159 -19.31 -12.49 6.33
N ALA A 160 -18.44 -11.55 6.70
CA ALA A 160 -18.42 -10.93 8.03
C ALA A 160 -19.72 -10.17 8.34
N ALA A 161 -20.38 -9.59 7.32
CA ALA A 161 -21.66 -8.92 7.50
C ALA A 161 -22.78 -9.86 7.98
N LYS A 162 -22.68 -11.15 7.65
CA LYS A 162 -23.66 -12.19 8.06
C LYS A 162 -23.28 -12.90 9.36
N ALA A 163 -22.05 -12.71 9.85
CA ALA A 163 -21.52 -13.34 11.04
C ALA A 163 -21.66 -12.44 12.28
N LYS A 164 -21.55 -13.04 13.47
CA LYS A 164 -21.62 -12.33 14.77
C LYS A 164 -20.43 -12.72 15.66
N GLY A 165 -20.20 -11.92 16.70
CA GLY A 165 -19.20 -12.19 17.74
C GLY A 165 -17.81 -12.50 17.19
N LEU A 166 -17.16 -13.51 17.78
CA LEU A 166 -15.78 -13.88 17.44
C LEU A 166 -15.62 -14.35 15.97
N GLU A 167 -16.64 -15.01 15.40
CA GLU A 167 -16.58 -15.42 13.98
C GLU A 167 -16.52 -14.21 13.05
N LYS A 168 -17.32 -13.17 13.31
CA LYS A 168 -17.23 -11.91 12.58
C LYS A 168 -15.84 -11.29 12.74
N ALA A 169 -15.28 -11.27 13.92
CA ALA A 169 -13.94 -10.74 14.17
C ALA A 169 -12.87 -11.48 13.34
N LYS A 170 -12.93 -12.82 13.30
CA LYS A 170 -12.01 -13.65 12.50
C LYS A 170 -12.13 -13.40 11.01
N LEU A 171 -13.33 -13.22 10.48
CA LEU A 171 -13.55 -12.90 9.06
C LEU A 171 -13.01 -11.51 8.71
N LEU A 172 -13.22 -10.51 9.55
CA LEU A 172 -12.66 -9.17 9.39
C LEU A 172 -11.12 -9.19 9.45
N ASP A 173 -10.54 -9.96 10.37
CA ASP A 173 -9.09 -10.14 10.47
C ASP A 173 -8.51 -10.78 9.19
N LYS A 174 -9.16 -11.84 8.67
CA LYS A 174 -8.77 -12.44 7.40
C LYS A 174 -8.88 -11.46 6.24
N ALA A 175 -9.94 -10.62 6.21
CA ALA A 175 -10.12 -9.61 5.19
C ALA A 175 -8.96 -8.59 5.19
N ILE A 176 -8.66 -7.99 6.32
CA ILE A 176 -7.56 -7.03 6.45
C ILE A 176 -6.21 -7.69 6.13
N SER A 177 -6.00 -8.93 6.54
CA SER A 177 -4.75 -9.68 6.29
C SER A 177 -4.54 -10.03 4.81
N ALA A 178 -5.60 -10.04 3.99
CA ALA A 178 -5.51 -10.23 2.55
C ALA A 178 -5.04 -8.98 1.79
N MET A 179 -4.98 -7.83 2.46
CA MET A 179 -4.63 -6.53 1.88
C MET A 179 -3.23 -6.09 2.31
N PRO A 180 -2.61 -5.15 1.55
CA PRO A 180 -1.36 -4.52 1.99
C PRO A 180 -1.49 -3.83 3.36
N ASN A 181 -0.41 -3.78 4.14
CA ASN A 181 -0.41 -3.16 5.48
C ASN A 181 -0.91 -1.71 5.49
N SER A 182 -0.72 -0.96 4.40
CA SER A 182 -1.26 0.40 4.26
C SER A 182 -2.78 0.45 4.37
N VAL A 183 -3.49 -0.59 3.88
CA VAL A 183 -4.95 -0.70 4.01
C VAL A 183 -5.34 -0.94 5.46
N ARG A 184 -4.64 -1.81 6.19
CA ARG A 184 -4.88 -2.00 7.63
C ARG A 184 -4.73 -0.68 8.39
N LYS A 185 -3.67 0.09 8.11
CA LYS A 185 -3.44 1.40 8.74
C LYS A 185 -4.54 2.42 8.42
N SER A 186 -5.14 2.36 7.24
CA SER A 186 -6.24 3.26 6.84
C SER A 186 -7.63 2.79 7.33
N ARG A 187 -7.80 1.51 7.67
CA ARG A 187 -9.07 0.91 8.09
C ARG A 187 -9.14 0.72 9.61
N THR A 188 -8.90 1.81 10.34
CA THR A 188 -9.00 1.85 11.81
C THR A 188 -10.40 1.48 12.32
N ASP A 189 -11.43 1.75 11.51
CA ASP A 189 -12.82 1.34 11.74
C ASP A 189 -12.96 -0.19 11.90
N LEU A 190 -12.37 -0.95 10.96
CA LEU A 190 -12.42 -2.41 11.02
C LEU A 190 -11.53 -2.97 12.13
N VAL A 191 -10.34 -2.39 12.35
CA VAL A 191 -9.46 -2.77 13.45
C VAL A 191 -10.17 -2.61 14.80
N LYS A 192 -10.81 -1.44 15.02
CA LYS A 192 -11.61 -1.20 16.23
C LYS A 192 -12.71 -2.24 16.38
N GLN A 193 -13.46 -2.53 15.31
CA GLN A 193 -14.54 -3.51 15.34
C GLN A 193 -14.02 -4.92 15.70
N ILE A 194 -12.86 -5.33 15.18
CA ILE A 194 -12.23 -6.62 15.50
C ILE A 194 -11.90 -6.70 16.99
N VAL A 195 -11.25 -5.66 17.53
CA VAL A 195 -10.86 -5.59 18.95
C VAL A 195 -12.09 -5.59 19.86
N ASP A 196 -13.13 -4.83 19.50
CA ASP A 196 -14.38 -4.77 20.26
C ASP A 196 -15.14 -6.11 20.29
N LEU A 197 -15.10 -6.86 19.19
CA LEU A 197 -15.72 -8.19 19.10
C LEU A 197 -14.93 -9.28 19.83
N ASP A 198 -13.64 -9.06 20.09
CA ASP A 198 -12.75 -9.99 20.82
C ASP A 198 -12.23 -9.35 22.14
N LYS A 199 -13.04 -8.57 22.85
CA LYS A 199 -12.66 -7.88 24.11
C LYS A 199 -12.02 -8.80 25.12
N GLY A 200 -12.55 -10.03 25.25
CA GLY A 200 -12.04 -11.07 26.14
C GLY A 200 -10.80 -11.80 25.60
N ASN A 201 -10.30 -11.41 24.43
CA ASN A 201 -9.12 -11.98 23.75
C ASN A 201 -9.18 -13.50 23.53
N LYS A 202 -10.38 -14.07 23.45
CA LYS A 202 -10.59 -15.52 23.20
C LYS A 202 -10.04 -15.97 21.83
N GLY A 203 -10.03 -15.05 20.86
CA GLY A 203 -9.47 -15.29 19.52
C GLY A 203 -8.03 -14.84 19.37
N GLY A 204 -7.41 -14.22 20.37
CA GLY A 204 -6.09 -13.64 20.30
C GLY A 204 -6.01 -12.36 19.46
N LEU A 205 -7.14 -11.88 18.91
CA LEU A 205 -7.16 -10.78 17.96
C LEU A 205 -6.91 -9.43 18.63
N LYS A 206 -7.42 -9.23 19.85
CA LYS A 206 -7.10 -8.04 20.63
C LYS A 206 -5.59 -7.90 20.81
N THR A 207 -4.93 -8.93 21.33
CA THR A 207 -3.46 -8.93 21.51
C THR A 207 -2.72 -8.74 20.19
N LYS A 208 -3.16 -9.40 19.10
CA LYS A 208 -2.59 -9.22 17.76
C LYS A 208 -2.62 -7.75 17.32
N TYR A 209 -3.75 -7.07 17.42
CA TYR A 209 -3.88 -5.70 16.94
C TYR A 209 -3.22 -4.68 17.86
N GLU A 210 -3.18 -4.92 19.17
CA GLU A 210 -2.37 -4.12 20.11
C GLU A 210 -0.87 -4.24 19.79
N PHE A 211 -0.37 -5.46 19.51
CA PHE A 211 1.00 -5.66 19.05
C PHE A 211 1.29 -4.93 17.73
N LEU A 212 0.39 -5.06 16.73
CA LEU A 212 0.57 -4.38 15.45
C LEU A 212 0.58 -2.85 15.59
N ALA A 213 -0.25 -2.29 16.48
CA ALA A 213 -0.26 -0.86 16.77
C ALA A 213 1.07 -0.42 17.40
N ALA A 214 1.58 -1.16 18.39
CA ALA A 214 2.87 -0.87 19.02
C ALA A 214 4.05 -0.96 18.01
N MET A 215 4.01 -1.91 17.08
CA MET A 215 5.00 -2.01 16.01
C MET A 215 4.89 -0.86 15.00
N ASP A 216 3.67 -0.40 14.70
CA ASP A 216 3.46 0.75 13.81
C ASP A 216 4.00 2.05 14.43
N GLU A 217 3.85 2.24 15.76
CA GLU A 217 4.47 3.37 16.48
C GLU A 217 6.01 3.35 16.38
N LEU A 218 6.63 2.17 16.51
CA LEU A 218 8.07 2.02 16.29
C LEU A 218 8.49 2.34 14.85
N ASP A 219 7.69 1.94 13.86
CA ASP A 219 7.97 2.19 12.44
C ASP A 219 7.91 3.71 12.10
N GLU A 220 7.22 4.53 12.89
CA GLU A 220 7.16 5.99 12.73
C GLU A 220 8.34 6.74 13.37
N ILE A 221 9.10 6.09 14.26
CA ILE A 221 10.27 6.70 14.90
C ILE A 221 11.35 6.92 13.84
N ARG A 222 11.89 8.14 13.81
CA ARG A 222 12.96 8.51 12.88
C ARG A 222 14.27 8.74 13.64
N PRO A 223 15.41 8.24 13.12
CA PRO A 223 16.70 8.51 13.73
C PRO A 223 16.98 10.03 13.70
N PRO A 224 17.71 10.54 14.69
CA PRO A 224 18.09 11.94 14.73
C PRO A 224 18.97 12.30 13.53
N ARG A 225 18.75 13.48 12.97
CA ARG A 225 19.58 14.02 11.86
C ARG A 225 20.92 14.53 12.37
N THR A 226 21.76 13.64 12.85
CA THR A 226 23.08 13.95 13.41
C THR A 226 24.11 12.93 12.95
N ARG A 227 25.41 13.35 12.97
CA ARG A 227 26.55 12.45 12.79
C ARG A 227 27.27 12.14 14.11
N GLU A 228 26.79 12.66 15.24
CA GLU A 228 27.37 12.46 16.56
C GLU A 228 27.11 11.03 17.06
N PRO A 229 28.14 10.18 17.23
CA PRO A 229 27.95 8.78 17.61
C PRO A 229 27.22 8.59 18.94
N ALA A 230 27.47 9.48 19.91
CA ALA A 230 26.82 9.42 21.22
C ALA A 230 25.29 9.59 21.12
N LYS A 231 24.82 10.54 20.32
CA LYS A 231 23.37 10.78 20.09
C LYS A 231 22.70 9.60 19.35
N ILE A 232 23.41 9.00 18.40
CA ILE A 232 22.91 7.81 17.69
C ILE A 232 22.81 6.62 18.63
N LYS A 233 23.81 6.41 19.51
CA LYS A 233 23.78 5.33 20.50
C LYS A 233 22.67 5.50 21.53
N ALA A 234 22.50 6.71 22.06
CA ALA A 234 21.43 7.02 23.01
C ALA A 234 20.04 6.76 22.39
N PHE A 235 19.83 7.22 21.17
CA PHE A 235 18.62 6.93 20.41
C PHE A 235 18.38 5.43 20.23
N GLY A 236 19.42 4.68 19.84
CA GLY A 236 19.37 3.23 19.68
C GLY A 236 18.97 2.52 20.97
N ALA A 237 19.58 2.91 22.11
CA ALA A 237 19.29 2.34 23.43
C ALA A 237 17.85 2.62 23.89
N GLU A 238 17.34 3.87 23.69
CA GLU A 238 15.95 4.23 24.02
C GLU A 238 14.96 3.40 23.22
N CYS A 239 15.15 3.31 21.90
CA CYS A 239 14.26 2.54 21.02
C CYS A 239 14.35 1.04 21.31
N LEU A 240 15.54 0.51 21.63
CA LEU A 240 15.71 -0.89 22.02
C LEU A 240 14.91 -1.22 23.28
N ALA A 241 14.91 -0.33 24.29
CA ALA A 241 14.11 -0.52 25.50
C ALA A 241 12.59 -0.63 25.16
N LYS A 242 12.08 0.19 24.23
CA LYS A 242 10.70 0.10 23.76
C LYS A 242 10.40 -1.25 23.08
N VAL A 243 11.31 -1.73 22.22
CA VAL A 243 11.16 -3.04 21.56
C VAL A 243 11.15 -4.18 22.57
N VAL A 244 12.04 -4.15 23.57
CA VAL A 244 12.10 -5.17 24.63
C VAL A 244 10.82 -5.17 25.48
N ALA A 245 10.25 -4.00 25.76
CA ALA A 245 8.97 -3.91 26.45
C ALA A 245 7.82 -4.52 25.63
N ILE A 246 7.78 -4.29 24.32
CA ILE A 246 6.82 -4.90 23.39
C ILE A 246 6.99 -6.42 23.35
N GLU A 247 8.24 -6.91 23.24
CA GLU A 247 8.55 -8.34 23.23
C GLU A 247 8.07 -9.04 24.51
N LYS A 248 8.27 -8.41 25.66
CA LYS A 248 7.80 -8.94 26.96
C LYS A 248 6.27 -8.93 27.07
N LYS A 249 5.62 -7.90 26.53
CA LYS A 249 4.16 -7.74 26.64
C LYS A 249 3.39 -8.66 25.70
N TYR A 250 3.92 -8.91 24.50
CA TYR A 250 3.20 -9.62 23.45
C TYR A 250 3.96 -10.92 23.04
N PRO A 251 3.48 -12.10 23.44
CA PRO A 251 4.09 -13.38 23.08
C PRO A 251 3.76 -13.76 21.63
N VAL A 252 4.44 -13.11 20.68
CA VAL A 252 4.23 -13.36 19.25
C VAL A 252 5.15 -14.46 18.71
N THR A 253 4.70 -15.14 17.67
CA THR A 253 5.43 -16.23 16.99
C THR A 253 5.48 -16.01 15.48
N GLY A 254 6.17 -16.87 14.75
CA GLY A 254 6.22 -16.85 13.29
C GLY A 254 6.63 -15.49 12.72
N ARG A 255 5.90 -15.01 11.73
CA ARG A 255 6.20 -13.77 11.00
C ARG A 255 6.22 -12.53 11.90
N ASP A 256 5.33 -12.44 12.88
CA ASP A 256 5.26 -11.29 13.79
C ASP A 256 6.48 -11.26 14.71
N LYS A 257 6.92 -12.42 15.22
CA LYS A 257 8.19 -12.54 15.98
C LYS A 257 9.39 -12.16 15.10
N GLN A 258 9.39 -12.63 13.85
CA GLN A 258 10.46 -12.30 12.90
C GLN A 258 10.55 -10.79 12.63
N LYS A 259 9.40 -10.11 12.46
CA LYS A 259 9.35 -8.65 12.30
C LYS A 259 9.85 -7.93 13.56
N LEU A 260 9.41 -8.35 14.73
CA LEU A 260 9.84 -7.79 16.01
C LEU A 260 11.37 -7.89 16.19
N LEU A 261 11.93 -9.07 15.95
CA LEU A 261 13.37 -9.29 16.05
C LEU A 261 14.16 -8.51 15.00
N SER A 262 13.63 -8.33 13.80
CA SER A 262 14.24 -7.46 12.78
C SER A 262 14.36 -6.01 13.28
N THR A 263 13.31 -5.49 13.91
CA THR A 263 13.31 -4.15 14.52
C THR A 263 14.24 -4.08 15.72
N LYS A 264 14.26 -5.13 16.57
CA LYS A 264 15.18 -5.26 17.70
C LYS A 264 16.64 -5.22 17.25
N ALA A 265 17.00 -5.99 16.22
CA ALA A 265 18.36 -6.01 15.68
C ALA A 265 18.79 -4.64 15.15
N MET A 266 17.90 -3.90 14.49
CA MET A 266 18.19 -2.55 14.01
C MET A 266 18.52 -1.60 15.16
N PHE A 267 17.76 -1.59 16.25
CA PHE A 267 18.04 -0.70 17.38
C PHE A 267 19.21 -1.18 18.24
N THR A 268 19.45 -2.50 18.33
CA THR A 268 20.66 -3.06 18.92
C THR A 268 21.89 -2.60 18.14
N PHE A 269 21.83 -2.56 16.82
CA PHE A 269 22.90 -2.00 15.98
C PHE A 269 23.11 -0.51 16.27
N TYR A 270 22.05 0.31 16.34
CA TYR A 270 22.17 1.73 16.64
C TYR A 270 22.70 2.01 18.05
N SER A 271 22.41 1.15 19.03
CA SER A 271 22.98 1.27 20.39
C SER A 271 24.49 0.98 20.43
N GLY A 272 25.05 0.46 19.33
CA GLY A 272 26.48 0.14 19.19
C GLY A 272 26.85 -1.30 19.57
N ASP A 273 25.87 -2.12 19.94
CA ASP A 273 26.10 -3.55 20.26
C ASP A 273 26.04 -4.37 18.96
N LEU A 274 27.18 -4.43 18.25
CA LEU A 274 27.30 -5.21 17.01
C LEU A 274 27.18 -6.73 17.23
N PRO A 275 27.81 -7.34 18.26
CA PRO A 275 27.64 -8.76 18.56
C PRO A 275 26.19 -9.11 18.87
N GLY A 276 25.51 -8.31 19.69
CA GLY A 276 24.10 -8.47 20.01
C GLY A 276 23.20 -8.35 18.78
N ALA A 277 23.45 -7.36 17.91
CA ALA A 277 22.71 -7.22 16.65
C ALA A 277 22.87 -8.43 15.74
N LYS A 278 24.09 -9.00 15.63
CA LYS A 278 24.36 -10.23 14.89
C LYS A 278 23.50 -11.38 15.43
N LYS A 279 23.53 -11.63 16.73
CA LYS A 279 22.79 -12.71 17.38
C LYS A 279 21.28 -12.60 17.12
N VAL A 280 20.71 -11.40 17.26
CA VAL A 280 19.28 -11.17 17.03
C VAL A 280 18.92 -11.35 15.56
N LEU A 281 19.78 -10.98 14.60
CA LEU A 281 19.55 -11.22 13.18
C LEU A 281 19.55 -12.71 12.85
N GLU A 282 20.48 -13.48 13.41
CA GLU A 282 20.57 -14.94 13.23
C GLU A 282 19.32 -15.64 13.78
N GLU A 283 18.87 -15.27 15.01
CA GLU A 283 17.60 -15.75 15.58
C GLU A 283 16.40 -15.45 14.69
N ALA A 284 16.30 -14.23 14.21
CA ALA A 284 15.20 -13.81 13.37
C ALA A 284 15.15 -14.53 12.00
N ILE A 285 16.33 -14.75 11.39
CA ILE A 285 16.44 -15.48 10.11
C ILE A 285 16.03 -16.94 10.30
N ALA A 286 16.37 -17.57 11.44
CA ALA A 286 16.04 -18.97 11.72
C ALA A 286 14.54 -19.24 11.82
N ILE A 287 13.70 -18.24 12.07
CA ILE A 287 12.23 -18.40 12.14
C ILE A 287 11.65 -18.78 10.76
N ASP A 288 12.07 -18.09 9.70
CA ASP A 288 11.72 -18.37 8.29
C ASP A 288 12.78 -17.74 7.38
N ASP A 289 13.73 -18.55 6.94
CA ASP A 289 14.89 -18.12 6.16
C ASP A 289 14.58 -17.76 4.70
N LYS A 290 13.38 -18.13 4.21
CA LYS A 290 12.87 -17.86 2.86
C LYS A 290 11.98 -16.63 2.78
N SER A 291 11.53 -16.07 3.91
CA SER A 291 10.66 -14.90 3.94
C SER A 291 11.33 -13.66 3.31
N GLU A 292 10.53 -12.71 2.83
CA GLU A 292 11.04 -11.42 2.33
C GLU A 292 11.74 -10.62 3.45
N ILE A 293 11.31 -10.80 4.70
CA ILE A 293 11.97 -10.21 5.87
C ILE A 293 13.37 -10.80 6.02
N ALA A 294 13.52 -12.12 5.95
CA ALA A 294 14.80 -12.80 6.05
C ALA A 294 15.79 -12.37 4.95
N LYS A 295 15.33 -12.16 3.73
CA LYS A 295 16.18 -11.64 2.63
C LYS A 295 16.79 -10.27 2.98
N GLY A 296 16.01 -9.39 3.62
CA GLY A 296 16.51 -8.11 4.14
C GLY A 296 17.53 -8.31 5.26
N MET A 297 17.21 -9.16 6.23
CA MET A 297 18.08 -9.43 7.39
C MET A 297 19.39 -10.11 7.02
N LYS A 298 19.42 -11.01 6.02
CA LYS A 298 20.67 -11.60 5.50
C LYS A 298 21.63 -10.53 4.97
N ARG A 299 21.13 -9.47 4.31
CA ARG A 299 21.96 -8.31 3.89
C ARG A 299 22.47 -7.51 5.10
N SER A 300 21.60 -7.28 6.09
CA SER A 300 22.00 -6.60 7.34
C SER A 300 23.03 -7.40 8.11
N LEU A 301 22.89 -8.73 8.18
CA LEU A 301 23.84 -9.64 8.82
C LEU A 301 25.22 -9.59 8.14
N ALA A 302 25.26 -9.61 6.82
CA ALA A 302 26.51 -9.46 6.07
C ALA A 302 27.19 -8.12 6.36
N PHE A 303 26.43 -7.03 6.47
CA PHE A 303 26.95 -5.72 6.85
C PHE A 303 27.50 -5.70 8.29
N VAL A 304 26.78 -6.26 9.26
CA VAL A 304 27.23 -6.36 10.66
C VAL A 304 28.51 -7.18 10.75
N ASN A 305 28.58 -8.34 10.06
CA ASN A 305 29.79 -9.18 10.04
C ASN A 305 31.00 -8.43 9.47
N SER A 306 30.82 -7.65 8.38
CA SER A 306 31.90 -6.81 7.83
C SER A 306 32.40 -5.77 8.83
N ARG A 307 31.51 -5.20 9.64
CA ARG A 307 31.91 -4.24 10.71
C ARG A 307 32.67 -4.92 11.84
N LEU A 308 32.26 -6.12 12.24
CA LEU A 308 32.93 -6.90 13.29
C LEU A 308 34.32 -7.35 12.87
N SER A 309 34.56 -7.62 11.58
CA SER A 309 35.89 -7.98 11.03
C SER A 309 36.77 -6.78 10.67
N GLY A 310 36.44 -5.56 11.08
CA GLY A 310 37.21 -4.35 10.79
C GLY A 310 37.10 -3.82 9.35
N GLY A 311 36.20 -4.37 8.55
CA GLY A 311 35.99 -3.96 7.17
C GLY A 311 35.36 -2.57 7.06
N LYS A 312 35.95 -1.68 6.23
CA LYS A 312 35.31 -0.43 5.85
C LYS A 312 34.09 -0.74 4.97
N PRO A 313 32.96 0.01 5.11
CA PRO A 313 31.83 -0.14 4.22
C PRO A 313 32.28 0.12 2.77
N LYS A 314 32.04 -0.84 1.86
CA LYS A 314 32.18 -0.57 0.42
C LYS A 314 31.14 0.51 0.08
N GLY A 315 31.61 1.74 -0.10
CA GLY A 315 30.80 2.82 -0.63
C GLY A 315 30.25 2.37 -1.99
N LYS A 316 28.95 2.54 -2.20
CA LYS A 316 28.42 2.49 -3.55
C LYS A 316 28.89 3.78 -4.23
N ASN A 317 29.81 3.63 -5.19
CA ASN A 317 30.03 4.63 -6.23
C ASN A 317 28.75 4.79 -7.04
#